data_9077a12436cb919013b1858a8fe7f9f8
#
_entry.id   9077a12436cb919013b1858a8fe7f9f8
#
_cell.length_a   1.000
_cell.length_b   1.000
_cell.length_c   1.000
_cell.angle_alpha   90.00
_cell.angle_beta   90.00
_cell.angle_gamma   90.00
#
_symmetry.space_group_name_H-M   'P 1'
#
loop_
_entity.id
_entity.type
_entity.pdbx_description
1 polymer ?
#
loop_
_entity_poly.entity_id
_entity_poly.type
_entity_poly.pdbx_seq_one_letter_code
_entity_poly.pdbx_strand_id
1 'polypeptide(L)'
;MINEATLAESIRRLRQGERATLAQAMTLVESRHPRHQALSTQLLDAIMPYCGNTLRLGVTGTPGAGKSTFLEAFGMLLIREGLKVAVIAVDPSSPVTGGSILGDKTRMNDLSRAEAAFIRPVPSSGHLGGASQRARELMLLCEAAGYDVVIVETVGVGQSETEVARMVDCFISLQIAGGGDDLQGIKKGLMEVADLIVINKDDGDNHTNVAIARHMYESALHILRRKYDEWQPRVLTCSALEKRGIDEIWHAIIDFKTALTASGRLQQVRQQQSVEWLRKQTEEEVLNHLFANEDFDRYYRQTLLAVKNNTLSPRTGLRQLREFIQTQYFD
;
A
#
# COMPACT_ATOMS: atom_id res chain seq x y z
N MET A 1 18.01 19.79 -6.35
CA MET A 1 18.02 18.57 -5.54
C MET A 1 18.03 18.97 -4.08
N ILE A 2 17.27 18.26 -3.23
CA ILE A 2 17.24 18.48 -1.79
C ILE A 2 18.58 18.05 -1.19
N ASN A 3 19.18 18.93 -0.38
CA ASN A 3 20.41 18.68 0.38
C ASN A 3 20.30 19.36 1.76
N GLU A 4 21.27 19.16 2.65
CA GLU A 4 21.23 19.71 4.01
C GLU A 4 21.03 21.24 4.02
N ALA A 5 21.69 22.00 3.14
CA ALA A 5 21.56 23.45 3.06
C ALA A 5 20.18 23.91 2.56
N THR A 6 19.46 23.08 1.79
CA THR A 6 18.16 23.41 1.19
C THR A 6 16.98 22.72 1.88
N LEU A 7 17.23 21.89 2.91
CA LEU A 7 16.20 21.05 3.53
C LEU A 7 15.02 21.88 4.08
N ALA A 8 15.32 22.90 4.89
CA ALA A 8 14.28 23.75 5.49
C ALA A 8 13.42 24.46 4.45
N GLU A 9 14.02 24.98 3.39
CA GLU A 9 13.33 25.62 2.29
C GLU A 9 12.50 24.58 1.49
N SER A 10 13.04 23.40 1.27
CA SER A 10 12.32 22.32 0.60
C SER A 10 11.10 21.87 1.39
N ILE A 11 11.18 21.79 2.72
CA ILE A 11 10.02 21.47 3.59
C ILE A 11 8.96 22.58 3.45
N ARG A 12 9.35 23.85 3.47
CA ARG A 12 8.43 24.97 3.29
C ARG A 12 7.69 24.90 1.95
N ARG A 13 8.41 24.65 0.85
CA ARG A 13 7.85 24.52 -0.51
C ARG A 13 6.98 23.27 -0.65
N LEU A 14 7.36 22.15 -0.03
CA LEU A 14 6.55 20.92 0.04
C LEU A 14 5.20 21.21 0.68
N ARG A 15 5.18 21.89 1.83
CA ARG A 15 3.95 22.28 2.54
C ARG A 15 3.07 23.26 1.76
N GLN A 16 3.64 24.00 0.82
CA GLN A 16 2.89 24.85 -0.12
C GLN A 16 2.29 24.03 -1.28
N GLY A 17 2.50 22.72 -1.31
CA GLY A 17 1.98 21.83 -2.34
C GLY A 17 2.76 21.88 -3.66
N GLU A 18 4.03 22.34 -3.64
CA GLU A 18 4.84 22.41 -4.86
C GLU A 18 5.16 21.01 -5.38
N ARG A 19 4.57 20.64 -6.52
CA ARG A 19 4.68 19.31 -7.13
C ARG A 19 6.13 18.90 -7.45
N ALA A 20 6.96 19.85 -7.89
CA ALA A 20 8.36 19.57 -8.20
C ALA A 20 9.15 19.19 -6.95
N THR A 21 8.91 19.90 -5.84
CA THR A 21 9.51 19.60 -4.54
C THR A 21 9.03 18.27 -3.98
N LEU A 22 7.72 17.96 -4.09
CA LEU A 22 7.18 16.64 -3.71
C LEU A 22 7.85 15.50 -4.50
N ALA A 23 7.99 15.65 -5.82
CA ALA A 23 8.66 14.65 -6.66
C ALA A 23 10.13 14.45 -6.27
N GLN A 24 10.85 15.53 -5.93
CA GLN A 24 12.24 15.46 -5.47
C GLN A 24 12.35 14.80 -4.08
N ALA A 25 11.45 15.13 -3.16
CA ALA A 25 11.36 14.52 -1.84
C ALA A 25 11.11 13.00 -1.93
N MET A 26 10.19 12.59 -2.79
CA MET A 26 9.93 11.17 -3.03
C MET A 26 11.16 10.45 -3.60
N THR A 27 11.84 11.06 -4.55
CA THR A 27 13.08 10.48 -5.13
C THR A 27 14.20 10.36 -4.07
N LEU A 28 14.29 11.33 -3.14
CA LEU A 28 15.22 11.27 -2.02
C LEU A 28 14.92 10.08 -1.09
N VAL A 29 13.65 9.91 -0.71
CA VAL A 29 13.19 8.84 0.19
C VAL A 29 13.32 7.45 -0.47
N GLU A 30 13.13 7.34 -1.77
CA GLU A 30 13.33 6.09 -2.52
C GLU A 30 14.81 5.70 -2.69
N SER A 31 15.74 6.60 -2.43
CA SER A 31 17.17 6.37 -2.66
C SER A 31 17.78 5.46 -1.60
N ARG A 32 18.59 4.50 -2.04
CA ARG A 32 19.36 3.59 -1.17
C ARG A 32 20.76 4.13 -0.83
N HIS A 33 21.13 5.30 -1.33
CA HIS A 33 22.45 5.88 -1.07
C HIS A 33 22.54 6.33 0.40
N PRO A 34 23.60 5.96 1.18
CA PRO A 34 23.70 6.24 2.62
C PRO A 34 23.50 7.72 3.00
N ARG A 35 24.09 8.65 2.22
CA ARG A 35 23.89 10.09 2.44
C ARG A 35 22.44 10.54 2.26
N HIS A 36 21.71 9.92 1.31
CA HIS A 36 20.31 10.23 1.09
C HIS A 36 19.43 9.65 2.19
N GLN A 37 19.79 8.52 2.79
CA GLN A 37 19.03 7.92 3.90
C GLN A 37 19.03 8.85 5.13
N ALA A 38 20.19 9.39 5.53
CA ALA A 38 20.26 10.33 6.65
C ALA A 38 19.42 11.59 6.40
N LEU A 39 19.47 12.14 5.18
CA LEU A 39 18.70 13.32 4.80
C LEU A 39 17.19 13.00 4.68
N SER A 40 16.84 11.80 4.23
CA SER A 40 15.47 11.31 4.17
C SER A 40 14.86 11.21 5.57
N THR A 41 15.60 10.67 6.55
CA THR A 41 15.15 10.62 7.95
C THR A 41 14.87 12.02 8.49
N GLN A 42 15.79 12.96 8.30
CA GLN A 42 15.59 14.36 8.73
C GLN A 42 14.36 15.00 8.06
N LEU A 43 14.15 14.74 6.77
CA LEU A 43 12.98 15.21 6.05
C LEU A 43 11.70 14.65 6.62
N LEU A 44 11.63 13.30 6.82
CA LEU A 44 10.46 12.63 7.34
C LEU A 44 10.12 13.07 8.76
N ASP A 45 11.11 13.20 9.65
CA ASP A 45 10.92 13.73 11.00
C ASP A 45 10.35 15.14 10.99
N ALA A 46 10.87 16.00 10.13
CA ALA A 46 10.45 17.40 10.04
C ALA A 46 9.03 17.59 9.48
N ILE A 47 8.53 16.65 8.67
CA ILE A 47 7.15 16.71 8.13
C ILE A 47 6.11 16.06 9.02
N MET A 48 6.49 15.20 9.97
CA MET A 48 5.55 14.48 10.85
C MET A 48 4.48 15.38 11.51
N PRO A 49 4.79 16.60 11.99
CA PRO A 49 3.76 17.47 12.59
C PRO A 49 2.67 17.93 11.61
N TYR A 50 2.88 17.77 10.32
CA TYR A 50 1.95 18.19 9.25
C TYR A 50 1.18 17.02 8.64
N CYS A 51 1.37 15.81 9.17
CA CYS A 51 0.69 14.60 8.76
C CYS A 51 -0.50 14.27 9.66
N GLY A 52 -1.41 13.41 9.20
CA GLY A 52 -2.50 12.85 10.01
C GLY A 52 -3.91 13.32 9.63
N ASN A 53 -4.07 14.33 8.81
CA ASN A 53 -5.39 14.83 8.39
C ASN A 53 -5.91 14.22 7.09
N THR A 54 -5.03 13.65 6.29
CA THR A 54 -5.34 13.02 5.00
C THR A 54 -6.10 11.71 5.20
N LEU A 55 -7.06 11.43 4.32
CA LEU A 55 -7.71 10.12 4.22
C LEU A 55 -6.84 9.17 3.39
N ARG A 56 -6.44 8.05 3.98
CA ARG A 56 -5.61 7.02 3.35
C ARG A 56 -6.48 5.89 2.84
N LEU A 57 -6.51 5.67 1.54
CA LEU A 57 -7.29 4.63 0.88
C LEU A 57 -6.37 3.58 0.27
N GLY A 58 -6.67 2.31 0.49
CA GLY A 58 -6.04 1.21 -0.24
C GLY A 58 -7.01 0.68 -1.28
N VAL A 59 -6.55 0.51 -2.51
CA VAL A 59 -7.35 -0.09 -3.59
C VAL A 59 -6.60 -1.30 -4.14
N THR A 60 -7.24 -2.45 -4.06
CA THR A 60 -6.77 -3.69 -4.67
C THR A 60 -7.85 -4.29 -5.55
N GLY A 61 -7.52 -5.33 -6.28
CA GLY A 61 -8.48 -6.07 -7.08
C GLY A 61 -7.80 -7.02 -8.04
N THR A 62 -8.53 -8.01 -8.50
CA THR A 62 -8.04 -9.01 -9.45
C THR A 62 -7.52 -8.34 -10.75
N PRO A 63 -6.56 -8.96 -11.45
CA PRO A 63 -6.20 -8.53 -12.79
C PRO A 63 -7.44 -8.43 -13.68
N GLY A 64 -7.57 -7.34 -14.43
CA GLY A 64 -8.75 -7.11 -15.27
C GLY A 64 -9.98 -6.52 -14.56
N ALA A 65 -9.94 -6.30 -13.22
CA ALA A 65 -11.05 -5.67 -12.48
C ALA A 65 -11.32 -4.21 -12.88
N GLY A 66 -10.44 -3.59 -13.66
CA GLY A 66 -10.60 -2.21 -14.11
C GLY A 66 -10.14 -1.17 -13.09
N LYS A 67 -9.11 -1.51 -12.27
CA LYS A 67 -8.58 -0.61 -11.23
C LYS A 67 -8.21 0.77 -11.76
N SER A 68 -7.44 0.85 -12.83
CA SER A 68 -7.01 2.14 -13.38
C SER A 68 -8.19 2.97 -13.90
N THR A 69 -9.21 2.34 -14.51
CA THR A 69 -10.45 3.00 -14.93
C THR A 69 -11.25 3.49 -13.71
N PHE A 70 -11.30 2.67 -12.67
CA PHE A 70 -11.95 3.05 -11.40
C PHE A 70 -11.22 4.24 -10.75
N LEU A 71 -9.90 4.18 -10.64
CA LEU A 71 -9.10 5.27 -10.06
C LEU A 71 -9.22 6.57 -10.85
N GLU A 72 -9.30 6.48 -12.18
CA GLU A 72 -9.58 7.62 -13.04
C GLU A 72 -10.94 8.26 -12.72
N ALA A 73 -12.01 7.47 -12.72
CA ALA A 73 -13.36 7.93 -12.45
C ALA A 73 -13.51 8.48 -11.01
N PHE A 74 -12.98 7.74 -10.04
CA PHE A 74 -13.03 8.08 -8.63
C PHE A 74 -12.17 9.32 -8.31
N GLY A 75 -10.93 9.38 -8.80
CA GLY A 75 -10.06 10.54 -8.61
C GLY A 75 -10.64 11.81 -9.22
N MET A 76 -11.24 11.72 -10.40
CA MET A 76 -11.92 12.87 -11.04
C MET A 76 -13.19 13.29 -10.27
N LEU A 77 -13.91 12.35 -9.63
CA LEU A 77 -14.99 12.69 -8.70
C LEU A 77 -14.43 13.51 -7.52
N LEU A 78 -13.40 13.02 -6.84
CA LEU A 78 -12.81 13.71 -5.69
C LEU A 78 -12.32 15.11 -6.03
N ILE A 79 -11.75 15.31 -7.22
CA ILE A 79 -11.34 16.65 -7.70
C ILE A 79 -12.55 17.56 -7.92
N ARG A 80 -13.66 17.03 -8.44
CA ARG A 80 -14.91 17.82 -8.57
C ARG A 80 -15.50 18.24 -7.22
N GLU A 81 -15.28 17.41 -6.17
CA GLU A 81 -15.59 17.75 -4.79
C GLU A 81 -14.60 18.76 -4.16
N GLY A 82 -13.63 19.25 -4.93
CA GLY A 82 -12.65 20.25 -4.49
C GLY A 82 -11.45 19.67 -3.72
N LEU A 83 -11.27 18.35 -3.75
CA LEU A 83 -10.21 17.65 -3.01
C LEU A 83 -8.95 17.46 -3.87
N LYS A 84 -7.79 17.49 -3.23
CA LYS A 84 -6.49 17.11 -3.83
C LYS A 84 -6.23 15.63 -3.62
N VAL A 85 -5.87 14.92 -4.69
CA VAL A 85 -5.72 13.46 -4.69
C VAL A 85 -4.30 13.05 -5.08
N ALA A 86 -3.67 12.21 -4.28
CA ALA A 86 -2.44 11.53 -4.66
C ALA A 86 -2.69 10.04 -4.87
N VAL A 87 -2.13 9.45 -5.93
CA VAL A 87 -2.16 8.02 -6.22
C VAL A 87 -0.75 7.48 -6.19
N ILE A 88 -0.51 6.53 -5.30
CA ILE A 88 0.74 5.76 -5.18
C ILE A 88 0.48 4.37 -5.74
N ALA A 89 0.94 4.12 -6.97
CA ALA A 89 0.76 2.84 -7.64
C ALA A 89 1.95 1.92 -7.31
N VAL A 90 1.71 0.91 -6.49
CA VAL A 90 2.71 -0.09 -6.11
C VAL A 90 2.67 -1.22 -7.14
N ASP A 91 3.64 -1.24 -8.04
CA ASP A 91 3.75 -2.26 -9.08
C ASP A 91 4.70 -3.39 -8.62
N PRO A 92 4.29 -4.66 -8.62
CA PRO A 92 5.23 -5.76 -8.50
C PRO A 92 6.14 -5.73 -9.73
N SER A 93 7.34 -5.18 -9.57
CA SER A 93 8.35 -5.18 -10.62
C SER A 93 8.59 -6.59 -11.12
N SER A 94 8.63 -6.77 -12.46
CA SER A 94 9.18 -7.97 -13.04
C SER A 94 10.62 -8.15 -12.54
N PRO A 95 10.97 -9.26 -11.90
CA PRO A 95 12.34 -9.53 -11.47
C PRO A 95 13.36 -9.56 -12.64
N VAL A 96 12.87 -9.63 -13.88
CA VAL A 96 13.68 -9.79 -15.08
C VAL A 96 14.05 -8.46 -15.74
N THR A 97 13.21 -7.42 -15.65
CA THR A 97 13.43 -6.17 -16.43
C THR A 97 13.73 -4.94 -15.56
N GLY A 98 13.59 -5.00 -14.23
CA GLY A 98 13.96 -3.91 -13.32
C GLY A 98 13.21 -2.58 -13.53
N GLY A 99 12.26 -2.53 -14.44
CA GLY A 99 11.53 -1.33 -14.84
C GLY A 99 10.07 -1.36 -14.40
N SER A 100 9.58 -0.26 -13.81
CA SER A 100 8.16 0.02 -13.68
C SER A 100 7.54 0.10 -15.07
N ILE A 101 6.49 -0.66 -15.34
CA ILE A 101 5.72 -0.50 -16.55
C ILE A 101 5.07 0.86 -16.51
N LEU A 102 5.53 1.81 -17.31
CA LEU A 102 4.96 3.15 -17.51
C LEU A 102 3.46 3.13 -17.88
N GLY A 103 2.87 1.93 -18.02
CA GLY A 103 1.50 1.70 -18.44
C GLY A 103 0.42 2.28 -17.53
N ASP A 104 0.67 2.49 -16.24
CA ASP A 104 -0.39 2.97 -15.31
C ASP A 104 -0.64 4.47 -15.46
N LYS A 105 0.38 5.28 -15.74
CA LYS A 105 0.18 6.70 -16.06
C LYS A 105 -0.59 6.92 -17.38
N THR A 106 -0.41 6.02 -18.34
CA THR A 106 -1.10 6.12 -19.64
C THR A 106 -2.55 5.68 -19.59
N ARG A 107 -2.98 5.01 -18.51
CA ARG A 107 -4.36 4.55 -18.32
C ARG A 107 -5.23 5.52 -17.55
N MET A 108 -4.64 6.50 -16.84
CA MET A 108 -5.33 7.55 -16.09
C MET A 108 -5.08 8.92 -16.73
N ASN A 109 -5.63 9.10 -17.94
CA ASN A 109 -5.28 10.24 -18.79
C ASN A 109 -5.74 11.59 -18.23
N ASP A 110 -6.97 11.71 -17.78
CA ASP A 110 -7.54 12.97 -17.26
C ASP A 110 -6.98 13.25 -15.87
N LEU A 111 -6.93 12.24 -15.00
CA LEU A 111 -6.40 12.38 -13.66
C LEU A 111 -4.90 12.76 -13.66
N SER A 112 -4.11 12.18 -14.56
CA SER A 112 -2.68 12.50 -14.65
C SER A 112 -2.38 13.94 -15.08
N ARG A 113 -3.32 14.58 -15.80
CA ARG A 113 -3.23 15.97 -16.26
C ARG A 113 -3.83 16.97 -15.28
N ALA A 114 -4.67 16.50 -14.36
CA ALA A 114 -5.33 17.37 -13.41
C ALA A 114 -4.31 17.99 -12.43
N GLU A 115 -4.43 19.29 -12.22
CA GLU A 115 -3.53 20.04 -11.32
C GLU A 115 -3.67 19.61 -9.86
N ALA A 116 -4.89 19.26 -9.45
CA ALA A 116 -5.20 18.76 -8.11
C ALA A 116 -4.84 17.27 -7.90
N ALA A 117 -4.27 16.59 -8.91
CA ALA A 117 -3.87 15.20 -8.80
C ALA A 117 -2.34 15.03 -8.87
N PHE A 118 -1.82 14.00 -8.17
CA PHE A 118 -0.43 13.56 -8.26
C PHE A 118 -0.37 12.03 -8.35
N ILE A 119 0.32 11.51 -9.35
CA ILE A 119 0.44 10.05 -9.53
C ILE A 119 1.91 9.67 -9.48
N ARG A 120 2.26 8.74 -8.56
CA ARG A 120 3.60 8.21 -8.38
C ARG A 120 3.61 6.69 -8.53
N PRO A 121 4.17 6.13 -9.59
CA PRO A 121 4.51 4.71 -9.66
C PRO A 121 5.68 4.39 -8.72
N VAL A 122 5.55 3.32 -7.96
CA VAL A 122 6.58 2.83 -7.03
C VAL A 122 6.97 1.41 -7.45
N PRO A 123 8.20 1.21 -7.94
CA PRO A 123 8.65 -0.12 -8.30
C PRO A 123 8.86 -0.97 -7.03
N SER A 124 8.31 -2.17 -7.00
CA SER A 124 8.63 -3.15 -5.97
C SER A 124 10.00 -3.75 -6.26
N SER A 125 11.02 -3.34 -5.56
CA SER A 125 12.42 -3.76 -5.74
C SER A 125 12.67 -5.23 -5.36
N GLY A 126 11.85 -6.17 -5.82
CA GLY A 126 12.04 -7.62 -5.61
C GLY A 126 11.71 -8.15 -4.20
N HIS A 127 11.57 -7.29 -3.20
CA HIS A 127 11.16 -7.65 -1.84
C HIS A 127 9.85 -6.93 -1.52
N LEU A 128 8.79 -7.68 -1.27
CA LEU A 128 7.44 -7.17 -0.95
C LEU A 128 7.45 -6.18 0.24
N GLY A 129 8.30 -6.41 1.25
CA GLY A 129 8.46 -5.51 2.40
C GLY A 129 8.95 -4.10 2.01
N GLY A 130 9.94 -4.00 1.13
CA GLY A 130 10.54 -2.71 0.74
C GLY A 130 9.61 -1.80 -0.07
N ALA A 131 8.67 -2.34 -0.86
CA ALA A 131 7.68 -1.53 -1.57
C ALA A 131 6.63 -0.93 -0.62
N SER A 132 6.19 -1.73 0.37
CA SER A 132 5.23 -1.30 1.38
C SER A 132 5.80 -0.23 2.30
N GLN A 133 7.08 -0.36 2.68
CA GLN A 133 7.80 0.65 3.45
C GLN A 133 7.81 1.99 2.71
N ARG A 134 8.26 1.99 1.46
CA ARG A 134 8.31 3.20 0.64
C ARG A 134 6.95 3.82 0.43
N ALA A 135 5.92 3.02 0.15
CA ALA A 135 4.57 3.52 -0.03
C ALA A 135 4.09 4.31 1.20
N ARG A 136 4.41 3.84 2.43
CA ARG A 136 4.08 4.54 3.66
C ARG A 136 4.80 5.89 3.79
N GLU A 137 6.10 5.93 3.52
CA GLU A 137 6.89 7.16 3.55
C GLU A 137 6.42 8.17 2.50
N LEU A 138 6.07 7.67 1.30
CA LEU A 138 5.52 8.52 0.23
C LEU A 138 4.12 9.05 0.57
N MET A 139 3.29 8.29 1.30
CA MET A 139 2.01 8.80 1.81
C MET A 139 2.23 9.98 2.75
N LEU A 140 3.18 9.90 3.69
CA LEU A 140 3.50 11.01 4.60
C LEU A 140 3.93 12.26 3.85
N LEU A 141 4.72 12.12 2.77
CA LEU A 141 5.10 13.26 1.93
C LEU A 141 3.87 13.88 1.23
N CYS A 142 2.94 13.07 0.72
CA CYS A 142 1.69 13.57 0.14
C CYS A 142 0.83 14.30 1.19
N GLU A 143 0.72 13.76 2.41
CA GLU A 143 0.00 14.40 3.50
C GLU A 143 0.60 15.77 3.85
N ALA A 144 1.93 15.84 4.03
CA ALA A 144 2.62 17.09 4.31
C ALA A 144 2.52 18.10 3.16
N ALA A 145 2.36 17.64 1.92
CA ALA A 145 2.13 18.47 0.74
C ALA A 145 0.65 18.94 0.60
N GLY A 146 -0.23 18.56 1.54
CA GLY A 146 -1.61 19.02 1.61
C GLY A 146 -2.55 18.30 0.64
N TYR A 147 -2.31 17.01 0.36
CA TYR A 147 -3.29 16.17 -0.33
C TYR A 147 -4.35 15.69 0.66
N ASP A 148 -5.63 15.83 0.27
CA ASP A 148 -6.77 15.47 1.12
C ASP A 148 -7.01 13.97 1.15
N VAL A 149 -6.74 13.29 0.01
CA VAL A 149 -6.89 11.85 -0.16
C VAL A 149 -5.61 11.28 -0.78
N VAL A 150 -5.06 10.24 -0.16
CA VAL A 150 -3.96 9.45 -0.72
C VAL A 150 -4.46 8.04 -0.97
N ILE A 151 -4.36 7.59 -2.21
CA ILE A 151 -4.77 6.26 -2.65
C ILE A 151 -3.53 5.43 -2.93
N VAL A 152 -3.41 4.27 -2.25
CA VAL A 152 -2.38 3.27 -2.53
C VAL A 152 -3.00 2.15 -3.34
N GLU A 153 -2.59 2.03 -4.61
CA GLU A 153 -3.02 0.97 -5.50
C GLU A 153 -2.06 -0.20 -5.46
N THR A 154 -2.61 -1.43 -5.42
CA THR A 154 -1.84 -2.68 -5.58
C THR A 154 -2.30 -3.46 -6.80
N VAL A 155 -1.41 -4.27 -7.37
CA VAL A 155 -1.69 -5.02 -8.61
C VAL A 155 -2.54 -6.27 -8.43
N GLY A 156 -2.87 -6.66 -7.19
CA GLY A 156 -3.78 -7.78 -6.93
C GLY A 156 -3.18 -9.17 -7.07
N VAL A 157 -1.85 -9.33 -6.91
CA VAL A 157 -1.13 -10.60 -7.12
C VAL A 157 -0.56 -11.21 -5.82
N GLY A 158 -1.24 -11.09 -4.68
CA GLY A 158 -0.86 -11.85 -3.49
C GLY A 158 -0.61 -11.02 -2.21
N GLN A 159 0.50 -11.26 -1.51
CA GLN A 159 0.75 -10.74 -0.15
C GLN A 159 0.83 -9.20 -0.03
N SER A 160 1.04 -8.47 -1.12
CA SER A 160 1.05 -6.99 -1.12
C SER A 160 -0.29 -6.37 -0.70
N GLU A 161 -1.39 -7.07 -0.90
CA GLU A 161 -2.74 -6.61 -0.56
C GLU A 161 -2.91 -6.44 0.95
N THR A 162 -2.46 -7.43 1.74
CA THR A 162 -2.54 -7.38 3.20
C THR A 162 -1.59 -6.34 3.79
N GLU A 163 -0.45 -6.10 3.17
CA GLU A 163 0.48 -5.07 3.57
C GLU A 163 -0.11 -3.67 3.38
N VAL A 164 -0.77 -3.42 2.24
CA VAL A 164 -1.44 -2.14 2.00
C VAL A 164 -2.62 -1.95 2.95
N ALA A 165 -3.42 -2.99 3.22
CA ALA A 165 -4.50 -2.92 4.20
C ALA A 165 -4.04 -2.50 5.60
N ARG A 166 -2.77 -2.80 5.97
CA ARG A 166 -2.17 -2.44 7.27
C ARG A 166 -1.62 -1.02 7.34
N MET A 167 -1.64 -0.25 6.26
CA MET A 167 -1.09 1.11 6.25
C MET A 167 -2.12 2.19 5.89
N VAL A 168 -3.32 1.80 5.50
CA VAL A 168 -4.40 2.71 5.08
C VAL A 168 -5.54 2.75 6.11
N ASP A 169 -6.40 3.74 6.00
CA ASP A 169 -7.57 3.86 6.86
C ASP A 169 -8.70 2.96 6.39
N CYS A 170 -9.02 3.04 5.09
CA CYS A 170 -10.08 2.27 4.45
C CYS A 170 -9.50 1.46 3.29
N PHE A 171 -9.78 0.16 3.28
CA PHE A 171 -9.28 -0.77 2.27
C PHE A 171 -10.42 -1.27 1.38
N ILE A 172 -10.30 -0.99 0.08
CA ILE A 172 -11.29 -1.26 -0.96
C ILE A 172 -10.82 -2.43 -1.81
N SER A 173 -11.64 -3.47 -1.89
CA SER A 173 -11.43 -4.61 -2.77
C SER A 173 -12.31 -4.48 -4.02
N LEU A 174 -11.68 -4.20 -5.18
CA LEU A 174 -12.35 -4.09 -6.46
C LEU A 174 -12.47 -5.48 -7.10
N GLN A 175 -13.67 -5.92 -7.40
CA GLN A 175 -14.01 -7.23 -7.94
C GLN A 175 -14.76 -7.10 -9.27
N ILE A 176 -14.89 -8.21 -9.99
CA ILE A 176 -15.74 -8.35 -11.19
C ILE A 176 -16.65 -9.57 -11.04
N ALA A 177 -17.81 -9.49 -11.63
CA ALA A 177 -18.70 -10.66 -11.74
C ALA A 177 -18.19 -11.60 -12.84
N GLY A 178 -18.38 -12.93 -12.65
CA GLY A 178 -18.09 -13.93 -13.67
C GLY A 178 -16.61 -14.21 -13.94
N GLY A 179 -15.72 -13.85 -13.04
CA GLY A 179 -14.27 -14.09 -13.15
C GLY A 179 -13.87 -15.52 -12.75
N GLY A 180 -14.30 -16.55 -13.47
CA GLY A 180 -13.93 -17.96 -13.36
C GLY A 180 -13.73 -18.53 -11.95
N ASP A 181 -14.43 -19.59 -11.54
CA ASP A 181 -14.38 -20.20 -10.19
C ASP A 181 -14.81 -19.24 -9.06
N ASP A 182 -16.04 -18.72 -9.16
CA ASP A 182 -16.62 -17.70 -8.28
C ASP A 182 -16.55 -18.03 -6.78
N LEU A 183 -16.45 -19.29 -6.40
CA LEU A 183 -16.31 -19.73 -5.00
C LEU A 183 -14.84 -19.98 -4.57
N GLN A 184 -13.95 -20.36 -5.50
CA GLN A 184 -12.52 -20.55 -5.18
C GLN A 184 -11.69 -19.25 -5.33
N GLY A 185 -12.16 -18.28 -6.12
CA GLY A 185 -11.52 -16.98 -6.34
C GLY A 185 -11.73 -15.98 -5.20
N ILE A 186 -12.69 -16.21 -4.29
CA ILE A 186 -12.86 -15.38 -3.10
C ILE A 186 -11.70 -15.65 -2.14
N LYS A 187 -10.64 -14.87 -2.27
CA LYS A 187 -9.52 -14.94 -1.32
C LYS A 187 -10.02 -14.53 0.06
N LYS A 188 -10.32 -15.51 0.91
CA LYS A 188 -10.80 -15.30 2.28
C LYS A 188 -10.03 -14.21 3.02
N GLY A 189 -8.70 -14.25 2.93
CA GLY A 189 -7.84 -13.25 3.57
C GLY A 189 -8.06 -11.82 3.08
N LEU A 190 -8.47 -11.63 1.81
CA LEU A 190 -8.78 -10.32 1.28
C LEU A 190 -10.11 -9.79 1.82
N MET A 191 -11.11 -10.66 1.94
CA MET A 191 -12.41 -10.29 2.51
C MET A 191 -12.33 -9.96 4.00
N GLU A 192 -11.43 -10.61 4.74
CA GLU A 192 -11.22 -10.35 6.17
C GLU A 192 -10.62 -8.97 6.46
N VAL A 193 -9.91 -8.38 5.49
CA VAL A 193 -9.26 -7.06 5.64
C VAL A 193 -9.97 -5.94 4.90
N ALA A 194 -10.88 -6.25 3.96
CA ALA A 194 -11.61 -5.27 3.19
C ALA A 194 -12.66 -4.54 4.05
N ASP A 195 -12.68 -3.23 3.95
CA ASP A 195 -13.69 -2.37 4.57
C ASP A 195 -14.86 -2.11 3.60
N LEU A 196 -14.57 -2.13 2.28
CA LEU A 196 -15.53 -2.07 1.20
C LEU A 196 -15.17 -3.10 0.13
N ILE A 197 -16.18 -3.79 -0.40
CA ILE A 197 -16.08 -4.61 -1.61
C ILE A 197 -16.86 -3.90 -2.71
N VAL A 198 -16.21 -3.64 -3.82
CA VAL A 198 -16.79 -2.93 -4.96
C VAL A 198 -16.77 -3.85 -6.16
N ILE A 199 -17.95 -4.22 -6.68
CA ILE A 199 -18.08 -5.02 -7.88
C ILE A 199 -18.19 -4.05 -9.07
N ASN A 200 -17.14 -4.03 -9.87
CA ASN A 200 -17.04 -3.16 -11.04
C ASN A 200 -17.59 -3.84 -12.30
N LYS A 201 -17.72 -3.06 -13.38
CA LYS A 201 -18.27 -3.45 -14.68
C LYS A 201 -19.77 -3.82 -14.60
N ASP A 202 -20.51 -3.03 -13.82
CA ASP A 202 -21.96 -3.09 -13.76
C ASP A 202 -22.54 -2.28 -14.93
N ASP A 203 -22.23 -2.74 -16.16
CA ASP A 203 -22.64 -2.11 -17.44
C ASP A 203 -23.01 -3.17 -18.49
N GLY A 204 -23.66 -2.72 -19.55
CA GLY A 204 -24.13 -3.58 -20.64
C GLY A 204 -25.00 -4.74 -20.12
N ASP A 205 -24.73 -5.93 -20.61
CA ASP A 205 -25.50 -7.14 -20.25
C ASP A 205 -25.04 -7.80 -18.92
N ASN A 206 -24.10 -7.16 -18.21
CA ASN A 206 -23.46 -7.76 -17.02
C ASN A 206 -24.24 -7.55 -15.71
N HIS A 207 -25.31 -6.74 -15.71
CA HIS A 207 -26.08 -6.40 -14.50
C HIS A 207 -26.54 -7.62 -13.69
N THR A 208 -27.02 -8.67 -14.38
CA THR A 208 -27.49 -9.90 -13.71
C THR A 208 -26.35 -10.62 -12.97
N ASN A 209 -25.19 -10.74 -13.61
CA ASN A 209 -24.01 -11.37 -13.00
C ASN A 209 -23.51 -10.56 -11.81
N VAL A 210 -23.50 -9.21 -11.93
CA VAL A 210 -23.13 -8.31 -10.85
C VAL A 210 -24.07 -8.44 -9.65
N ALA A 211 -25.39 -8.55 -9.87
CA ALA A 211 -26.37 -8.76 -8.81
C ALA A 211 -26.15 -10.09 -8.07
N ILE A 212 -25.86 -11.16 -8.82
CA ILE A 212 -25.54 -12.49 -8.24
C ILE A 212 -24.26 -12.39 -7.42
N ALA A 213 -23.18 -11.82 -7.97
CA ALA A 213 -21.91 -11.67 -7.28
C ALA A 213 -22.06 -10.82 -6.01
N ARG A 214 -22.83 -9.72 -6.06
CA ARG A 214 -23.13 -8.90 -4.89
C ARG A 214 -23.74 -9.71 -3.76
N HIS A 215 -24.78 -10.53 -4.06
CA HIS A 215 -25.43 -11.35 -3.06
C HIS A 215 -24.49 -12.41 -2.46
N MET A 216 -23.60 -12.99 -3.29
CA MET A 216 -22.58 -13.94 -2.83
C MET A 216 -21.60 -13.29 -1.85
N TYR A 217 -21.08 -12.10 -2.17
CA TYR A 217 -20.16 -11.36 -1.28
C TYR A 217 -20.86 -10.92 0.01
N GLU A 218 -22.11 -10.43 -0.07
CA GLU A 218 -22.90 -10.07 1.12
C GLU A 218 -23.09 -11.28 2.04
N SER A 219 -23.47 -12.43 1.48
CA SER A 219 -23.62 -13.69 2.24
C SER A 219 -22.31 -14.14 2.89
N ALA A 220 -21.20 -14.05 2.17
CA ALA A 220 -19.88 -14.40 2.70
C ALA A 220 -19.43 -13.49 3.84
N LEU A 221 -19.68 -12.17 3.74
CA LEU A 221 -19.35 -11.20 4.79
C LEU A 221 -20.13 -11.45 6.09
N HIS A 222 -21.35 -12.01 6.02
CA HIS A 222 -22.11 -12.36 7.23
C HIS A 222 -21.47 -13.47 8.06
N ILE A 223 -20.66 -14.32 7.45
CA ILE A 223 -19.97 -15.44 8.13
C ILE A 223 -18.62 -15.00 8.73
N LEU A 224 -18.04 -13.92 8.21
CA LEU A 224 -16.73 -13.44 8.64
C LEU A 224 -16.84 -12.60 9.92
N ARG A 225 -15.77 -12.65 10.73
CA ARG A 225 -15.66 -11.79 11.91
C ARG A 225 -15.43 -10.35 11.44
N ARG A 226 -16.16 -9.41 12.04
CA ARG A 226 -15.98 -7.98 11.77
C ARG A 226 -14.59 -7.51 12.22
N LYS A 227 -13.97 -6.68 11.42
CA LYS A 227 -12.68 -6.04 11.73
C LYS A 227 -12.86 -4.94 12.78
N TYR A 228 -13.98 -4.21 12.70
CA TYR A 228 -14.37 -3.14 13.62
C TYR A 228 -15.79 -3.35 14.13
N ASP A 229 -16.06 -3.05 15.37
CA ASP A 229 -17.42 -3.10 15.93
C ASP A 229 -18.28 -1.96 15.37
N GLU A 230 -17.65 -0.83 15.04
CA GLU A 230 -18.30 0.38 14.54
C GLU A 230 -18.65 0.33 13.05
N TRP A 231 -18.10 -0.65 12.32
CA TRP A 231 -18.27 -0.76 10.88
C TRP A 231 -18.54 -2.18 10.41
N GLN A 232 -19.58 -2.32 9.60
CA GLN A 232 -19.83 -3.54 8.85
C GLN A 232 -19.39 -3.34 7.39
N PRO A 233 -18.49 -4.18 6.84
CA PRO A 233 -18.10 -4.07 5.44
C PRO A 233 -19.32 -4.07 4.51
N ARG A 234 -19.30 -3.18 3.51
CA ARG A 234 -20.39 -3.03 2.53
C ARG A 234 -19.97 -3.58 1.19
N VAL A 235 -20.95 -4.15 0.46
CA VAL A 235 -20.79 -4.55 -0.95
C VAL A 235 -21.51 -3.54 -1.82
N LEU A 236 -20.77 -2.88 -2.70
CA LEU A 236 -21.28 -1.87 -3.63
C LEU A 236 -21.01 -2.31 -5.06
N THR A 237 -21.77 -1.77 -6.01
CA THR A 237 -21.59 -2.03 -7.43
C THR A 237 -21.29 -0.72 -8.16
N CYS A 238 -20.51 -0.77 -9.22
CA CYS A 238 -20.25 0.39 -10.07
C CYS A 238 -19.93 0.00 -11.51
N SER A 239 -20.14 0.94 -12.41
CA SER A 239 -19.49 0.98 -13.72
C SER A 239 -18.49 2.12 -13.72
N ALA A 240 -17.21 1.78 -13.59
CA ALA A 240 -16.14 2.78 -13.70
C ALA A 240 -16.08 3.41 -15.10
N LEU A 241 -16.48 2.65 -16.14
CA LEU A 241 -16.54 3.10 -17.53
C LEU A 241 -17.62 4.17 -17.72
N GLU A 242 -18.84 3.92 -17.20
CA GLU A 242 -20.00 4.82 -17.29
C GLU A 242 -20.00 5.86 -16.16
N LYS A 243 -19.04 5.80 -15.23
CA LYS A 243 -18.94 6.66 -14.03
C LYS A 243 -20.18 6.59 -13.13
N ARG A 244 -20.85 5.43 -13.08
CA ARG A 244 -22.05 5.19 -12.29
C ARG A 244 -21.70 4.39 -11.02
N GLY A 245 -22.32 4.73 -9.88
CA GLY A 245 -22.06 4.09 -8.58
C GLY A 245 -20.78 4.57 -7.90
N ILE A 246 -20.07 5.55 -8.46
CA ILE A 246 -18.82 6.09 -7.91
C ILE A 246 -19.11 7.00 -6.72
N ASP A 247 -20.19 7.78 -6.80
CA ASP A 247 -20.63 8.68 -5.72
C ASP A 247 -21.04 7.91 -4.47
N GLU A 248 -21.74 6.79 -4.63
CA GLU A 248 -22.17 5.91 -3.55
C GLU A 248 -20.96 5.28 -2.83
N ILE A 249 -19.90 4.96 -3.58
CA ILE A 249 -18.65 4.47 -2.99
C ILE A 249 -17.99 5.58 -2.17
N TRP A 250 -17.96 6.81 -2.67
CA TRP A 250 -17.42 7.94 -1.92
C TRP A 250 -18.21 8.19 -0.63
N HIS A 251 -19.53 8.19 -0.70
CA HIS A 251 -20.38 8.33 0.49
C HIS A 251 -20.13 7.22 1.52
N ALA A 252 -19.98 5.96 1.07
CA ALA A 252 -19.66 4.84 1.97
C ALA A 252 -18.30 4.99 2.65
N ILE A 253 -17.28 5.54 1.96
CA ILE A 253 -15.97 5.86 2.53
C ILE A 253 -16.08 6.96 3.60
N ILE A 254 -16.88 7.99 3.35
CA ILE A 254 -17.13 9.07 4.32
C ILE A 254 -17.88 8.56 5.54
N ASP A 255 -18.88 7.69 5.35
CA ASP A 255 -19.59 7.02 6.46
C ASP A 255 -18.62 6.21 7.32
N PHE A 256 -17.75 5.42 6.68
CA PHE A 256 -16.69 4.65 7.34
C PHE A 256 -15.78 5.56 8.18
N LYS A 257 -15.24 6.61 7.56
CA LYS A 257 -14.37 7.59 8.24
C LYS A 257 -15.08 8.21 9.44
N THR A 258 -16.34 8.60 9.26
CA THR A 258 -17.14 9.25 10.29
C THR A 258 -17.38 8.31 11.47
N ALA A 259 -17.77 7.05 11.23
CA ALA A 259 -18.03 6.06 12.25
C ALA A 259 -16.76 5.78 13.11
N LEU A 260 -15.60 5.57 12.45
CA LEU A 260 -14.36 5.30 13.18
C LEU A 260 -13.77 6.54 13.85
N THR A 261 -14.02 7.73 13.31
CA THR A 261 -13.57 8.98 13.94
C THR A 261 -14.38 9.29 15.19
N ALA A 262 -15.70 9.11 15.14
CA ALA A 262 -16.60 9.37 16.29
C ALA A 262 -16.27 8.51 17.51
N SER A 263 -15.81 7.26 17.30
CA SER A 263 -15.39 6.35 18.38
C SER A 263 -13.91 6.52 18.79
N GLY A 264 -13.13 7.35 18.09
CA GLY A 264 -11.67 7.45 18.27
C GLY A 264 -10.90 6.26 17.72
N ARG A 265 -11.57 5.28 17.07
CA ARG A 265 -10.96 4.05 16.54
C ARG A 265 -9.97 4.36 15.41
N LEU A 266 -10.25 5.34 14.56
CA LEU A 266 -9.37 5.70 13.46
C LEU A 266 -7.96 6.07 13.95
N GLN A 267 -7.88 6.86 15.02
CA GLN A 267 -6.59 7.25 15.60
C GLN A 267 -5.88 6.05 16.24
N GLN A 268 -6.59 5.18 16.94
CA GLN A 268 -6.03 3.95 17.53
C GLN A 268 -5.45 3.04 16.45
N VAL A 269 -6.17 2.84 15.34
CA VAL A 269 -5.71 2.04 14.20
C VAL A 269 -4.41 2.61 13.63
N ARG A 270 -4.33 3.93 13.40
CA ARG A 270 -3.12 4.59 12.89
C ARG A 270 -1.92 4.46 13.84
N GLN A 271 -2.16 4.56 15.15
CA GLN A 271 -1.13 4.34 16.17
C GLN A 271 -0.62 2.89 16.13
N GLN A 272 -1.53 1.92 16.10
CA GLN A 272 -1.17 0.51 16.01
C GLN A 272 -0.40 0.20 14.73
N GLN A 273 -0.84 0.70 13.58
CA GLN A 273 -0.14 0.59 12.31
C GLN A 273 1.29 1.14 12.38
N SER A 274 1.51 2.23 13.13
CA SER A 274 2.84 2.83 13.30
C SER A 274 3.75 1.94 14.16
N VAL A 275 3.22 1.35 15.22
CA VAL A 275 3.95 0.42 16.09
C VAL A 275 4.30 -0.88 15.34
N GLU A 276 3.33 -1.46 14.63
CA GLU A 276 3.55 -2.67 13.84
C GLU A 276 4.57 -2.44 12.72
N TRP A 277 4.51 -1.28 12.08
CA TRP A 277 5.49 -0.90 11.07
C TRP A 277 6.92 -0.79 11.66
N LEU A 278 7.08 -0.09 12.79
CA LEU A 278 8.38 0.02 13.45
C LEU A 278 8.93 -1.35 13.83
N ARG A 279 8.09 -2.22 14.40
CA ARG A 279 8.48 -3.59 14.76
C ARG A 279 9.00 -4.36 13.53
N LYS A 280 8.23 -4.33 12.43
CA LYS A 280 8.60 -5.03 11.19
C LYS A 280 9.91 -4.48 10.61
N GLN A 281 10.07 -3.14 10.59
CA GLN A 281 11.30 -2.52 10.09
C GLN A 281 12.50 -2.88 10.97
N THR A 282 12.31 -2.95 12.29
CA THR A 282 13.37 -3.39 13.20
C THR A 282 13.81 -4.83 12.91
N GLU A 283 12.85 -5.73 12.70
CA GLU A 283 13.13 -7.13 12.35
C GLU A 283 13.91 -7.22 11.01
N GLU A 284 13.50 -6.48 9.99
CA GLU A 284 14.15 -6.42 8.68
C GLU A 284 15.57 -5.82 8.78
N GLU A 285 15.74 -4.74 9.54
CA GLU A 285 17.04 -4.06 9.70
C GLU A 285 18.05 -4.96 10.45
N VAL A 286 17.61 -5.63 11.50
CA VAL A 286 18.45 -6.60 12.22
C VAL A 286 18.90 -7.73 11.29
N LEU A 287 18.00 -8.27 10.48
CA LEU A 287 18.35 -9.30 9.50
C LEU A 287 19.32 -8.76 8.44
N ASN A 288 19.07 -7.57 7.89
CA ASN A 288 19.94 -6.95 6.90
C ASN A 288 21.35 -6.72 7.46
N HIS A 289 21.45 -6.22 8.71
CA HIS A 289 22.73 -6.01 9.37
C HIS A 289 23.48 -7.32 9.59
N LEU A 290 22.76 -8.36 9.98
CA LEU A 290 23.34 -9.69 10.19
C LEU A 290 23.90 -10.26 8.87
N PHE A 291 23.14 -10.19 7.78
CA PHE A 291 23.57 -10.69 6.46
C PHE A 291 24.58 -9.78 5.75
N ALA A 292 24.73 -8.53 6.17
CA ALA A 292 25.81 -7.64 5.69
C ALA A 292 27.18 -8.01 6.28
N ASN A 293 27.22 -8.80 7.37
CA ASN A 293 28.46 -9.33 7.92
C ASN A 293 28.97 -10.49 7.04
N GLU A 294 30.15 -10.32 6.44
CA GLU A 294 30.73 -11.30 5.51
C GLU A 294 31.00 -12.67 6.14
N ASP A 295 31.38 -12.70 7.43
CA ASP A 295 31.68 -13.94 8.13
C ASP A 295 30.38 -14.72 8.43
N PHE A 296 29.32 -14.00 8.84
CA PHE A 296 28.00 -14.61 9.01
C PHE A 296 27.42 -15.13 7.69
N ASP A 297 27.45 -14.34 6.61
CA ASP A 297 26.93 -14.77 5.30
C ASP A 297 27.69 -16.01 4.79
N ARG A 298 29.01 -16.03 4.93
CA ARG A 298 29.85 -17.19 4.57
C ARG A 298 29.44 -18.43 5.37
N TYR A 299 29.35 -18.29 6.69
CA TYR A 299 28.98 -19.40 7.58
C TYR A 299 27.56 -19.90 7.31
N TYR A 300 26.63 -18.98 7.08
CA TYR A 300 25.25 -19.30 6.70
C TYR A 300 25.18 -20.10 5.41
N ARG A 301 25.89 -19.67 4.35
CA ARG A 301 25.96 -20.40 3.05
C ARG A 301 26.57 -21.80 3.21
N GLN A 302 27.61 -21.93 4.01
CA GLN A 302 28.21 -23.24 4.30
C GLN A 302 27.21 -24.17 5.02
N THR A 303 26.49 -23.63 6.00
CA THR A 303 25.45 -24.38 6.73
C THR A 303 24.32 -24.82 5.79
N LEU A 304 23.84 -23.92 4.90
CA LEU A 304 22.85 -24.27 3.88
C LEU A 304 23.32 -25.39 2.96
N LEU A 305 24.59 -25.35 2.53
CA LEU A 305 25.17 -26.37 1.66
C LEU A 305 25.25 -27.73 2.37
N ALA A 306 25.65 -27.76 3.65
CA ALA A 306 25.68 -28.96 4.46
C ALA A 306 24.29 -29.59 4.66
N VAL A 307 23.25 -28.74 4.86
CA VAL A 307 21.86 -29.18 4.94
C VAL A 307 21.39 -29.71 3.59
N LYS A 308 21.69 -29.02 2.49
CA LYS A 308 21.33 -29.45 1.12
C LYS A 308 21.93 -30.80 0.77
N ASN A 309 23.16 -31.06 1.22
CA ASN A 309 23.89 -32.33 0.97
C ASN A 309 23.53 -33.42 1.99
N ASN A 310 22.53 -33.20 2.88
CA ASN A 310 22.14 -34.12 3.95
C ASN A 310 23.26 -34.50 4.94
N THR A 311 24.33 -33.71 5.05
CA THR A 311 25.42 -33.89 6.01
C THR A 311 25.13 -33.22 7.35
N LEU A 312 24.13 -32.32 7.39
CA LEU A 312 23.69 -31.64 8.58
C LEU A 312 22.15 -31.57 8.61
N SER A 313 21.54 -31.85 9.77
CA SER A 313 20.09 -31.65 9.90
C SER A 313 19.75 -30.16 9.98
N PRO A 314 18.59 -29.73 9.46
CA PRO A 314 18.15 -28.33 9.58
C PRO A 314 18.14 -27.80 11.00
N ARG A 315 17.75 -28.64 11.97
CA ARG A 315 17.72 -28.30 13.41
C ARG A 315 19.12 -28.06 13.97
N THR A 316 20.09 -28.89 13.60
CA THR A 316 21.49 -28.74 14.01
C THR A 316 22.11 -27.50 13.36
N GLY A 317 21.81 -27.25 12.07
CA GLY A 317 22.24 -26.04 11.37
C GLY A 317 21.72 -24.76 12.05
N LEU A 318 20.43 -24.72 12.40
CA LEU A 318 19.87 -23.59 13.14
C LEU A 318 20.54 -23.35 14.49
N ARG A 319 20.87 -24.46 15.25
CA ARG A 319 21.60 -24.35 16.52
C ARG A 319 22.99 -23.74 16.31
N GLN A 320 23.72 -24.20 15.33
CA GLN A 320 25.06 -23.70 15.01
C GLN A 320 25.05 -22.23 14.62
N LEU A 321 24.07 -21.80 13.79
CA LEU A 321 23.88 -20.40 13.44
C LEU A 321 23.58 -19.53 14.65
N ARG A 322 22.75 -20.00 15.58
CA ARG A 322 22.46 -19.28 16.82
C ARG A 322 23.71 -19.17 17.71
N GLU A 323 24.49 -20.23 17.87
CA GLU A 323 25.75 -20.19 18.61
C GLU A 323 26.75 -19.21 17.99
N PHE A 324 26.85 -19.18 16.66
CA PHE A 324 27.68 -18.21 15.95
C PHE A 324 27.24 -16.76 16.21
N ILE A 325 25.95 -16.47 16.12
CA ILE A 325 25.40 -15.13 16.40
C ILE A 325 25.69 -14.75 17.84
N GLN A 326 25.48 -15.64 18.80
CA GLN A 326 25.71 -15.39 20.21
C GLN A 326 27.18 -15.00 20.48
N THR A 327 28.12 -15.75 19.97
CA THR A 327 29.57 -15.49 20.16
C THR A 327 30.04 -14.21 19.46
N GLN A 328 29.45 -13.83 18.32
CA GLN A 328 29.93 -12.68 17.56
C GLN A 328 29.31 -11.33 17.99
N TYR A 329 28.12 -11.35 18.59
CA TYR A 329 27.34 -10.14 18.84
C TYR A 329 26.94 -9.92 20.31
N PHE A 330 27.06 -10.97 21.17
CA PHE A 330 26.59 -10.89 22.55
C PHE A 330 27.64 -11.31 23.60
N ASP A 331 28.73 -11.93 23.20
CA ASP A 331 29.95 -12.20 24.00
C ASP A 331 31.03 -11.16 23.65
#